data_b948ed41481ebecdbb6c2e615608aae2
#
_entry.id   b948ed41481ebecdbb6c2e615608aae2
#
_cell.length_a   1.000
_cell.length_b   1.000
_cell.length_c   1.000
_cell.angle_alpha   90.00
_cell.angle_beta   90.00
_cell.angle_gamma   90.00
#
_symmetry.space_group_name_H-M   'P 1'
#
loop_
_entity.id
_entity.type
_entity.pdbx_description
1 polymer ?
#
loop_
_entity_poly.entity_id
_entity_poly.type
_entity_poly.pdbx_seq_one_letter_code
_entity_poly.pdbx_strand_id
1 'polypeptide(L)'
;MNHTLQHRDIAGAHLSPGDHCLVTEHNRLILARVIKLYDASNQLQLQPLSSDAGGRRSKPSLKKIRRECYNVYKIADTEITMSILRRAI
;
A
#
# COMPACT_ATOMS: atom_id res chain seq x y z
N MET A 1 17.55 -11.43 -23.64
CA MET A 1 17.30 -11.74 -22.24
C MET A 1 16.13 -10.96 -21.73
N ASN A 2 15.22 -11.64 -21.11
CA ASN A 2 14.02 -10.99 -20.61
C ASN A 2 14.25 -10.43 -19.23
N HIS A 3 14.02 -9.15 -19.13
CA HIS A 3 14.05 -8.50 -17.84
C HIS A 3 12.64 -8.31 -17.38
N THR A 4 12.11 -9.33 -16.77
CA THR A 4 10.76 -9.23 -16.22
C THR A 4 10.84 -8.44 -14.93
N LEU A 5 10.09 -7.37 -14.87
CA LEU A 5 10.02 -6.61 -13.64
C LEU A 5 9.35 -7.46 -12.59
N GLN A 6 10.00 -7.57 -11.45
CA GLN A 6 9.41 -8.28 -10.33
C GLN A 6 8.97 -7.24 -9.33
N HIS A 7 7.69 -6.98 -9.31
CA HIS A 7 7.15 -5.96 -8.41
C HIS A 7 7.23 -6.49 -6.98
N ARG A 8 8.30 -6.15 -6.29
CA ARG A 8 8.53 -6.59 -4.92
C ARG A 8 8.53 -5.40 -3.99
N ASP A 9 8.03 -5.62 -2.79
CA ASP A 9 8.02 -4.58 -1.78
C ASP A 9 9.40 -4.43 -1.14
N ILE A 10 9.47 -3.57 -0.14
CA ILE A 10 10.73 -3.26 0.52
C ILE A 10 11.35 -4.50 1.20
N ALA A 11 10.53 -5.46 1.57
CA ALA A 11 11.00 -6.69 2.19
C ALA A 11 11.24 -7.80 1.18
N GLY A 12 11.03 -7.55 -0.10
CA GLY A 12 11.24 -8.54 -1.13
C GLY A 12 10.03 -9.40 -1.44
N ALA A 13 8.89 -9.10 -0.87
CA ALA A 13 7.68 -9.87 -1.14
C ALA A 13 7.06 -9.45 -2.45
N HIS A 14 6.55 -10.42 -3.19
CA HIS A 14 5.87 -10.12 -4.44
C HIS A 14 4.56 -9.39 -4.19
N LEU A 15 4.28 -8.42 -5.04
CA LEU A 15 3.06 -7.63 -4.95
C LEU A 15 2.12 -8.04 -6.08
N SER A 16 0.83 -8.05 -5.78
CA SER A 16 -0.20 -8.37 -6.75
C SER A 16 -1.40 -7.47 -6.53
N PRO A 17 -2.19 -7.19 -7.57
CA PRO A 17 -3.42 -6.43 -7.36
C PRO A 17 -4.30 -7.10 -6.32
N GLY A 18 -4.86 -6.29 -5.45
CA GLY A 18 -5.67 -6.79 -4.36
C GLY A 18 -4.92 -6.94 -3.04
N ASP A 19 -3.59 -6.92 -3.08
CA ASP A 19 -2.81 -7.02 -1.86
C ASP A 19 -2.96 -5.76 -1.02
N HIS A 20 -2.85 -5.93 0.28
CA HIS A 20 -2.82 -4.81 1.20
C HIS A 20 -1.38 -4.48 1.57
N CYS A 21 -1.10 -3.22 1.73
CA CYS A 21 0.24 -2.79 2.08
C CYS A 21 0.23 -1.51 2.89
N LEU A 22 1.34 -1.24 3.53
CA LEU A 22 1.56 0.01 4.22
C LEU A 22 2.44 0.89 3.37
N VAL A 23 2.14 2.17 3.36
CA VAL A 23 2.91 3.13 2.58
C VAL A 23 2.89 4.46 3.33
N THR A 24 3.95 5.24 3.17
CA THR A 24 3.99 6.55 3.79
C THR A 24 3.41 7.59 2.85
N GLU A 25 2.64 8.49 3.43
CA GLU A 25 2.11 9.63 2.70
C GLU A 25 2.06 10.81 3.64
N HIS A 26 2.71 11.90 3.27
CA HIS A 26 2.75 13.11 4.11
C HIS A 26 3.20 12.78 5.52
N ASN A 27 4.26 12.01 5.64
CA ASN A 27 4.84 11.62 6.91
C ASN A 27 3.93 10.76 7.77
N ARG A 28 2.97 10.11 7.15
CA ARG A 28 2.07 9.19 7.84
C ARG A 28 2.18 7.83 7.20
N LEU A 29 1.99 6.81 8.02
CA LEU A 29 1.92 5.46 7.53
C LEU A 29 0.45 5.12 7.32
N ILE A 30 0.08 4.79 6.11
CA ILE A 30 -1.31 4.51 5.78
C ILE A 30 -1.44 3.12 5.20
N LEU A 31 -2.62 2.55 5.35
CA LEU A 31 -2.96 1.28 4.75
C LEU A 31 -3.54 1.55 3.36
N ALA A 32 -3.09 0.78 2.40
CA ALA A 32 -3.58 0.92 1.04
C ALA A 32 -3.71 -0.45 0.39
N ARG A 33 -4.48 -0.50 -0.68
CA ARG A 33 -4.63 -1.71 -1.47
C ARG A 33 -4.03 -1.51 -2.84
N VAL A 34 -3.32 -2.51 -3.32
CA VAL A 34 -2.74 -2.46 -4.65
C VAL A 34 -3.85 -2.57 -5.67
N ILE A 35 -3.93 -1.58 -6.56
CA ILE A 35 -4.91 -1.56 -7.62
C ILE A 35 -4.34 -2.17 -8.88
N LYS A 36 -3.13 -1.77 -9.23
CA LYS A 36 -2.50 -2.30 -10.42
C LYS A 36 -1.00 -2.11 -10.35
N LEU A 37 -0.29 -2.96 -11.07
CA LEU A 37 1.14 -2.87 -11.23
C LEU A 37 1.41 -2.35 -12.63
N TYR A 38 2.41 -1.47 -12.75
CA TYR A 38 2.76 -0.91 -14.05
C TYR A 38 3.79 -1.81 -14.72
N ASP A 39 3.46 -2.27 -15.93
CA ASP A 39 4.30 -3.22 -16.62
C ASP A 39 5.65 -2.67 -17.03
N ALA A 40 5.71 -1.39 -17.32
CA ALA A 40 6.91 -0.78 -17.84
C ALA A 40 7.83 -0.22 -16.76
N SER A 41 7.42 -0.28 -15.52
CA SER A 41 8.21 0.28 -14.44
C SER A 41 7.95 -0.50 -13.15
N ASN A 42 8.84 -0.32 -12.18
CA ASN A 42 8.70 -0.98 -10.90
C ASN A 42 7.85 -0.13 -9.97
N GLN A 43 6.67 0.23 -10.46
CA GLN A 43 5.75 1.10 -9.74
C GLN A 43 4.38 0.45 -9.65
N LEU A 44 3.57 0.95 -8.75
CA LEU A 44 2.22 0.45 -8.58
C LEU A 44 1.28 1.58 -8.23
N GLN A 45 0.00 1.33 -8.45
CA GLN A 45 -1.05 2.25 -8.09
C GLN A 45 -1.76 1.72 -6.85
N LEU A 46 -1.98 2.59 -5.90
CA LEU A 46 -2.55 2.22 -4.61
C LEU A 46 -3.82 3.01 -4.35
N GLN A 47 -4.75 2.36 -3.68
CA GLN A 47 -5.96 3.01 -3.18
C GLN A 47 -5.85 3.09 -1.67
N PRO A 48 -5.71 4.30 -1.11
CA PRO A 48 -5.71 4.42 0.35
C PRO A 48 -7.02 3.93 0.93
N LEU A 49 -6.93 3.17 2.00
CA LEU A 49 -8.11 2.59 2.64
C LEU A 49 -8.46 3.31 3.92
N SER A 50 -7.46 3.91 4.56
CA SER A 50 -7.69 4.62 5.79
C SER A 50 -7.11 6.01 5.62
N SER A 51 -7.93 7.00 5.85
CA SER A 51 -7.49 8.35 5.60
C SER A 51 -6.83 8.96 6.81
N ASP A 52 -7.23 8.57 7.98
CA ASP A 52 -6.78 9.31 9.14
C ASP A 52 -6.96 8.52 10.41
N ALA A 53 -5.85 8.16 11.00
CA ALA A 53 -5.88 7.48 12.28
C ALA A 53 -6.24 8.43 13.41
N GLY A 54 -6.33 9.70 13.14
CA GLY A 54 -6.66 10.68 14.17
C GLY A 54 -8.11 10.70 14.57
N GLY A 55 -8.94 9.89 13.95
CA GLY A 55 -10.33 9.81 14.35
C GLY A 55 -11.19 10.96 13.86
N ARG A 56 -10.65 11.86 13.09
CA ARG A 56 -11.47 12.90 12.49
C ARG A 56 -12.30 12.29 11.40
N ARG A 57 -13.38 12.92 11.10
CA ARG A 57 -14.22 12.45 10.05
C ARG A 57 -13.68 12.85 8.71
N SER A 58 -12.43 12.71 8.52
CA SER A 58 -11.87 12.96 7.22
C SER A 58 -12.45 11.96 6.26
N LYS A 59 -12.82 12.40 5.12
CA LYS A 59 -13.23 11.50 4.09
C LYS A 59 -12.03 10.69 3.67
N PRO A 60 -12.21 9.40 3.43
CA PRO A 60 -11.12 8.62 2.86
C PRO A 60 -10.69 9.30 1.56
N SER A 61 -9.41 9.36 1.35
CA SER A 61 -8.93 9.90 0.11
C SER A 61 -9.34 8.95 -1.00
N LEU A 62 -10.10 9.46 -1.95
CA LEU A 62 -10.45 8.68 -3.12
C LEU A 62 -9.37 8.75 -4.17
N LYS A 63 -8.40 9.58 -3.95
CA LYS A 63 -7.35 9.77 -4.92
C LYS A 63 -6.36 8.63 -4.82
N LYS A 64 -6.18 7.93 -5.93
CA LYS A 64 -5.19 6.89 -6.00
C LYS A 64 -3.80 7.50 -6.03
N ILE A 65 -2.87 6.79 -5.45
CA ILE A 65 -1.49 7.25 -5.41
C ILE A 65 -0.60 6.27 -6.14
N ARG A 66 0.53 6.76 -6.58
CA ARG A 66 1.50 5.96 -7.31
C ARG A 66 2.80 5.97 -6.54
N ARG A 67 3.39 4.79 -6.37
CA ARG A 67 4.62 4.65 -5.61
C ARG A 67 5.53 3.63 -6.27
N GLU A 68 6.80 3.72 -5.94
CA GLU A 68 7.74 2.67 -6.28
C GLU A 68 7.45 1.46 -5.42
N CYS A 69 7.55 0.28 -5.99
CA CYS A 69 7.23 -0.94 -5.25
C CYS A 69 8.10 -1.09 -4.01
N TYR A 70 9.35 -0.70 -4.07
CA TYR A 70 10.23 -0.85 -2.91
C TYR A 70 9.97 0.17 -1.82
N ASN A 71 8.98 1.03 -2.00
CA ASN A 71 8.58 1.99 -0.97
C ASN A 71 7.33 1.58 -0.22
N VAL A 72 6.86 0.38 -0.46
CA VAL A 72 5.68 -0.13 0.25
C VAL A 72 6.04 -1.41 1.00
N TYR A 73 5.23 -1.76 1.96
CA TYR A 73 5.41 -2.98 2.74
C TYR A 73 4.14 -3.80 2.67
N LYS A 74 4.23 -4.97 2.08
CA LYS A 74 3.08 -5.85 1.92
C LYS A 74 2.64 -6.41 3.26
N ILE A 75 1.35 -6.39 3.50
CA ILE A 75 0.77 -6.99 4.69
C ILE A 75 0.23 -8.36 4.30
N ALA A 76 0.78 -9.38 4.89
CA ALA A 76 0.39 -10.73 4.54
C ALA A 76 -0.91 -11.16 5.21
N ASP A 77 -1.20 -10.59 6.36
CA ASP A 77 -2.37 -10.98 7.15
C ASP A 77 -3.25 -9.78 7.41
N THR A 78 -4.39 -9.76 6.75
CA THR A 78 -5.32 -8.65 6.87
C THR A 78 -5.86 -8.50 8.29
N GLU A 79 -6.06 -9.61 8.99
CA GLU A 79 -6.59 -9.54 10.34
C GLU A 79 -5.59 -8.87 11.29
N ILE A 80 -4.33 -9.19 11.14
CA ILE A 80 -3.30 -8.55 11.95
C ILE A 80 -3.25 -7.07 11.63
N THR A 81 -3.36 -6.73 10.38
CA THR A 81 -3.36 -5.33 9.96
C THR A 81 -4.52 -4.57 10.59
N MET A 82 -5.70 -5.17 10.58
CA MET A 82 -6.86 -4.52 11.16
C MET A 82 -6.71 -4.34 12.65
N SER A 83 -6.11 -5.31 13.33
CA SER A 83 -5.85 -5.18 14.75
C SER A 83 -4.93 -4.01 15.04
N ILE A 84 -3.89 -3.88 14.24
CA ILE A 84 -2.95 -2.76 14.40
C ILE A 84 -3.66 -1.44 14.20
N LEU A 85 -4.49 -1.35 13.18
CA LEU A 85 -5.22 -0.12 12.91
C LEU A 85 -6.16 0.24 14.06
N ARG A 86 -6.81 -0.75 14.62
CA ARG A 86 -7.71 -0.49 15.75
C ARG A 86 -6.97 0.06 16.95
N ARG A 87 -5.77 -0.43 17.18
CA ARG A 87 -4.98 0.06 18.30
C ARG A 87 -4.46 1.45 18.07
N ALA A 88 -4.27 1.83 16.81
CA ALA A 88 -3.74 3.14 16.47
C ALA A 88 -4.80 4.23 16.56
N ILE A 89 -6.05 3.86 16.64
CA ILE A 89 -7.14 4.83 16.67
C ILE A 89 -7.49 5.29 18.09
#